data_29d47f4c28e7617f873f391b75bf3196
#
_entry.id   29d47f4c28e7617f873f391b75bf3196
#
_cell.length_a   1.000
_cell.length_b   1.000
_cell.length_c   1.000
_cell.angle_alpha   90.00
_cell.angle_beta   90.00
_cell.angle_gamma   90.00
#
_symmetry.space_group_name_H-M   'P 1'
#
loop_
_entity.id
_entity.type
_entity.pdbx_description
1 polymer ?
#
loop_
_entity_poly.entity_id
_entity_poly.type
_entity_poly.pdbx_seq_one_letter_code
_entity_poly.pdbx_strand_id
1 'polypeptide(L)'
;MSDVVEWAKQVWAKTPRDVIAASGADTERYLHSQLAQQIEGMRDGDRVWSLVLEPTGKVIALVGVTQRNATDFEIDCDAGDGEVVLARLQRFRLRVETELSLLVAEGDVDDEVERERIREGWPRGGREIVAGETIPAELPMLHDLVSFTKGCYPGQELVERMDARSAASPFEIVRIDGDLLVGSEVVIDGEAIGRVTSAADGAMLVRARRKRPS
;
A
#
# COMPACT_ATOMS: atom_id res chain seq x y z
N MET A 1 -9.81 -12.55 -0.97
CA MET A 1 -9.46 -11.32 -0.27
C MET A 1 -9.12 -11.70 1.16
N SER A 2 -7.99 -11.25 1.69
CA SER A 2 -7.56 -11.60 3.04
C SER A 2 -8.38 -10.84 4.10
N ASP A 3 -8.49 -11.42 5.32
CA ASP A 3 -9.28 -10.82 6.41
C ASP A 3 -8.76 -9.41 6.77
N VAL A 4 -7.43 -9.20 6.70
CA VAL A 4 -6.82 -7.91 6.97
C VAL A 4 -7.22 -6.84 5.95
N VAL A 5 -7.43 -7.20 4.68
CA VAL A 5 -7.90 -6.26 3.64
C VAL A 5 -9.36 -5.87 3.86
N GLU A 6 -10.18 -6.80 4.34
CA GLU A 6 -11.57 -6.49 4.66
C GLU A 6 -11.66 -5.57 5.89
N TRP A 7 -10.87 -5.85 6.94
CA TRP A 7 -10.72 -4.96 8.08
C TRP A 7 -10.31 -3.55 7.63
N ALA A 8 -9.31 -3.45 6.77
CA ALA A 8 -8.83 -2.14 6.29
C ALA A 8 -9.89 -1.35 5.52
N LYS A 9 -10.78 -2.01 4.77
CA LYS A 9 -11.92 -1.35 4.13
C LYS A 9 -12.94 -0.81 5.14
N GLN A 10 -13.17 -1.54 6.22
CA GLN A 10 -14.19 -1.20 7.21
C GLN A 10 -13.71 -0.18 8.24
N VAL A 11 -12.43 -0.23 8.63
CA VAL A 11 -11.85 0.55 9.72
C VAL A 11 -10.79 1.53 9.19
N TRP A 12 -9.68 1.05 8.62
CA TRP A 12 -8.55 1.89 8.21
C TRP A 12 -8.93 2.95 7.17
N ALA A 13 -9.80 2.62 6.23
CA ALA A 13 -10.28 3.56 5.22
C ALA A 13 -11.08 4.76 5.77
N LYS A 14 -11.47 4.73 7.04
CA LYS A 14 -12.21 5.81 7.71
C LYS A 14 -11.33 6.68 8.61
N THR A 15 -10.04 6.36 8.73
CA THR A 15 -9.08 7.21 9.45
C THR A 15 -8.81 8.49 8.66
N PRO A 16 -8.20 9.53 9.28
CA PRO A 16 -7.71 10.69 8.54
C PRO A 16 -6.73 10.25 7.44
N ARG A 17 -7.05 10.56 6.18
CA ARG A 17 -6.29 10.18 5.00
C ARG A 17 -6.16 11.34 4.03
N ASP A 18 -4.99 11.48 3.42
CA ASP A 18 -4.85 12.37 2.27
C ASP A 18 -5.63 11.82 1.09
N VAL A 19 -6.40 12.66 0.40
CA VAL A 19 -7.26 12.24 -0.72
C VAL A 19 -6.90 13.02 -1.98
N ILE A 20 -6.57 12.32 -3.04
CA ILE A 20 -6.44 12.87 -4.39
C ILE A 20 -7.77 12.63 -5.12
N ALA A 21 -8.50 13.71 -5.37
CA ALA A 21 -9.64 13.68 -6.27
C ALA A 21 -9.13 13.68 -7.71
N ALA A 22 -9.64 12.74 -8.51
CA ALA A 22 -9.32 12.60 -9.92
C ALA A 22 -10.61 12.64 -10.73
N SER A 23 -10.73 13.55 -11.72
CA SER A 23 -11.94 13.75 -12.52
C SER A 23 -11.63 14.02 -13.98
N GLY A 24 -12.45 13.49 -14.88
CA GLY A 24 -12.33 13.69 -16.33
C GLY A 24 -12.64 12.46 -17.16
N ALA A 25 -12.81 12.65 -18.45
CA ALA A 25 -13.23 11.59 -19.37
C ALA A 25 -12.24 10.42 -19.48
N ASP A 26 -10.96 10.67 -19.23
CA ASP A 26 -9.90 9.66 -19.31
C ASP A 26 -9.49 9.07 -17.94
N THR A 27 -10.14 9.47 -16.85
CA THR A 27 -9.68 9.18 -15.47
C THR A 27 -9.57 7.69 -15.20
N GLU A 28 -10.58 6.90 -15.50
CA GLU A 28 -10.57 5.45 -15.30
C GLU A 28 -9.38 4.79 -16.01
N ARG A 29 -9.23 5.03 -17.30
CA ARG A 29 -8.15 4.49 -18.13
C ARG A 29 -6.78 4.97 -17.66
N TYR A 30 -6.69 6.26 -17.28
CA TYR A 30 -5.44 6.82 -16.76
C TYR A 30 -5.05 6.16 -15.45
N LEU A 31 -5.93 6.09 -14.45
CA LEU A 31 -5.64 5.45 -13.17
C LEU A 31 -5.33 3.97 -13.33
N HIS A 32 -6.05 3.27 -14.23
CA HIS A 32 -5.75 1.89 -14.57
C HIS A 32 -4.32 1.73 -15.08
N SER A 33 -3.81 2.66 -15.88
CA SER A 33 -2.44 2.63 -16.41
C SER A 33 -1.37 3.02 -15.39
N GLN A 34 -1.72 3.63 -14.25
CA GLN A 34 -0.77 4.15 -13.27
C GLN A 34 -0.67 3.32 -11.98
N LEU A 35 -1.72 2.61 -11.62
CA LEU A 35 -1.86 1.87 -10.37
C LEU A 35 -1.68 0.36 -10.60
N ALA A 36 -1.23 -0.35 -9.58
CA ALA A 36 -0.91 -1.78 -9.70
C ALA A 36 -2.15 -2.68 -9.72
N GLN A 37 -3.31 -2.22 -9.18
CA GLN A 37 -4.55 -2.99 -9.16
C GLN A 37 -5.43 -2.69 -10.38
N GLN A 38 -6.37 -3.59 -10.68
CA GLN A 38 -7.41 -3.42 -11.69
C GLN A 38 -8.35 -2.28 -11.30
N ILE A 39 -8.45 -1.25 -12.15
CA ILE A 39 -9.34 -0.10 -11.97
C ILE A 39 -10.46 -0.13 -13.02
N GLU A 40 -10.13 -0.41 -14.28
CA GLU A 40 -11.16 -0.54 -15.33
C GLU A 40 -12.20 -1.59 -14.98
N GLY A 41 -13.47 -1.21 -15.15
CA GLY A 41 -14.64 -2.04 -14.86
C GLY A 41 -15.14 -1.96 -13.41
N MET A 42 -14.58 -1.07 -12.59
CA MET A 42 -15.17 -0.72 -11.29
C MET A 42 -16.57 -0.09 -11.52
N ARG A 43 -17.38 -0.09 -10.46
CA ARG A 43 -18.73 0.51 -10.46
C ARG A 43 -18.79 1.61 -9.40
N ASP A 44 -19.78 2.46 -9.52
CA ASP A 44 -20.03 3.52 -8.53
C ASP A 44 -20.10 2.93 -7.12
N GLY A 45 -19.25 3.44 -6.23
CA GLY A 45 -19.09 2.97 -4.86
C GLY A 45 -18.11 1.81 -4.66
N ASP A 46 -17.63 1.17 -5.72
CA ASP A 46 -16.59 0.14 -5.60
C ASP A 46 -15.30 0.74 -5.05
N ARG A 47 -14.64 -0.04 -4.18
CA ARG A 47 -13.35 0.29 -3.60
C ARG A 47 -12.37 -0.85 -3.71
N VAL A 48 -11.15 -0.53 -4.13
CA VAL A 48 -10.00 -1.46 -4.15
C VAL A 48 -8.80 -0.85 -3.45
N TRP A 49 -7.92 -1.69 -2.92
CA TRP A 49 -6.59 -1.29 -2.51
C TRP A 49 -5.60 -1.51 -3.63
N SER A 50 -4.59 -0.64 -3.72
CA SER A 50 -3.58 -0.68 -4.77
C SER A 50 -2.25 -0.14 -4.27
N LEU A 51 -1.22 -0.27 -5.11
CA LEU A 51 0.08 0.35 -4.91
C LEU A 51 0.32 1.41 -5.99
N VAL A 52 0.89 2.53 -5.55
CA VAL A 52 1.59 3.48 -6.41
C VAL A 52 3.06 3.11 -6.39
N LEU A 53 3.63 2.82 -7.56
CA LEU A 53 5.01 2.37 -7.70
C LEU A 53 5.88 3.38 -8.44
N GLU A 54 7.17 3.38 -8.13
CA GLU A 54 8.18 3.94 -9.00
C GLU A 54 8.33 3.08 -10.27
N PRO A 55 8.86 3.64 -11.38
CA PRO A 55 9.20 2.84 -12.56
C PRO A 55 10.16 1.69 -12.26
N THR A 56 10.97 1.79 -11.21
CA THR A 56 11.87 0.75 -10.71
C THR A 56 11.17 -0.39 -9.99
N GLY A 57 9.86 -0.25 -9.72
CA GLY A 57 9.02 -1.23 -9.03
C GLY A 57 8.99 -1.10 -7.51
N LYS A 58 9.65 -0.09 -6.93
CA LYS A 58 9.58 0.19 -5.49
C LYS A 58 8.28 0.88 -5.15
N VAL A 59 7.77 0.63 -3.94
CA VAL A 59 6.53 1.23 -3.44
C VAL A 59 6.76 2.70 -3.11
N ILE A 60 5.87 3.56 -3.60
CA ILE A 60 5.74 4.95 -3.16
C ILE A 60 4.72 5.02 -2.03
N ALA A 61 3.52 4.46 -2.26
CA ALA A 61 2.45 4.43 -1.25
C ALA A 61 1.49 3.25 -1.49
N LEU A 62 0.82 2.84 -0.42
CA LEU A 62 -0.37 2.01 -0.44
C LEU A 62 -1.58 2.94 -0.48
N VAL A 63 -2.45 2.75 -1.46
CA VAL A 63 -3.59 3.63 -1.71
C VAL A 63 -4.90 2.85 -1.77
N GLY A 64 -5.98 3.47 -1.27
CA GLY A 64 -7.33 3.06 -1.59
C GLY A 64 -7.81 3.80 -2.84
N VAL A 65 -8.57 3.15 -3.69
CA VAL A 65 -9.20 3.76 -4.86
C VAL A 65 -10.68 3.51 -4.80
N THR A 66 -11.47 4.58 -4.80
CA THR A 66 -12.93 4.52 -4.78
C THR A 66 -13.48 5.20 -6.03
N GLN A 67 -14.32 4.52 -6.79
CA GLN A 67 -15.07 5.13 -7.87
C GLN A 67 -16.28 5.85 -7.30
N ARG A 68 -16.43 7.14 -7.62
CA ARG A 68 -17.58 7.97 -7.21
C ARG A 68 -18.68 8.00 -8.26
N ASN A 69 -18.27 8.00 -9.52
CA ASN A 69 -19.13 7.87 -10.71
C ASN A 69 -18.25 7.52 -11.91
N ALA A 70 -18.80 7.48 -13.12
CA ALA A 70 -18.10 7.05 -14.32
C ALA A 70 -16.80 7.84 -14.65
N THR A 71 -16.66 9.08 -14.16
CA THR A 71 -15.52 9.96 -14.46
C THR A 71 -14.73 10.39 -13.23
N ASP A 72 -15.28 10.18 -12.03
CA ASP A 72 -14.71 10.71 -10.79
C ASP A 72 -14.27 9.58 -9.85
N PHE A 73 -13.03 9.68 -9.41
CA PHE A 73 -12.38 8.74 -8.51
C PHE A 73 -11.74 9.49 -7.34
N GLU A 74 -11.64 8.82 -6.22
CA GLU A 74 -10.84 9.24 -5.09
C GLU A 74 -9.72 8.22 -4.86
N ILE A 75 -8.49 8.74 -4.75
CA ILE A 75 -7.32 7.97 -4.38
C ILE A 75 -6.89 8.45 -2.99
N ASP A 76 -7.08 7.63 -1.98
CA ASP A 76 -6.69 7.98 -0.62
C ASP A 76 -5.41 7.22 -0.21
N CYS A 77 -4.57 7.88 0.59
CA CYS A 77 -3.34 7.32 1.16
C CYS A 77 -3.19 7.76 2.62
N ASP A 78 -2.21 7.20 3.32
CA ASP A 78 -1.93 7.60 4.68
C ASP A 78 -1.55 9.09 4.75
N ALA A 79 -1.98 9.76 5.81
CA ALA A 79 -1.71 11.18 6.00
C ALA A 79 -0.20 11.47 5.92
N GLY A 80 0.18 12.45 5.09
CA GLY A 80 1.56 12.81 4.77
C GLY A 80 2.11 12.20 3.48
N ASP A 81 1.43 11.21 2.86
CA ASP A 81 1.85 10.61 1.59
C ASP A 81 1.20 11.29 0.37
N GLY A 82 0.19 12.15 0.57
CA GLY A 82 -0.62 12.74 -0.51
C GLY A 82 0.19 13.52 -1.54
N GLU A 83 1.14 14.33 -1.11
CA GLU A 83 1.96 15.15 -2.02
C GLU A 83 2.85 14.28 -2.92
N VAL A 84 3.49 13.24 -2.37
CA VAL A 84 4.35 12.35 -3.18
C VAL A 84 3.53 11.50 -4.14
N VAL A 85 2.33 11.05 -3.73
CA VAL A 85 1.39 10.33 -4.60
C VAL A 85 0.90 11.25 -5.72
N LEU A 86 0.44 12.47 -5.40
CA LEU A 86 0.00 13.45 -6.39
C LEU A 86 1.10 13.76 -7.41
N ALA A 87 2.32 14.07 -6.93
CA ALA A 87 3.45 14.37 -7.79
C ALA A 87 3.79 13.20 -8.73
N ARG A 88 3.72 11.96 -8.21
CA ARG A 88 3.94 10.75 -9.02
C ARG A 88 2.87 10.57 -10.09
N LEU A 89 1.60 10.75 -9.76
CA LEU A 89 0.51 10.71 -10.73
C LEU A 89 0.64 11.83 -11.76
N GLN A 90 0.85 13.07 -11.38
CA GLN A 90 0.98 14.22 -12.28
C GLN A 90 2.13 14.03 -13.29
N ARG A 91 3.26 13.45 -12.87
CA ARG A 91 4.43 13.23 -13.73
C ARG A 91 4.12 12.44 -15.00
N PHE A 92 3.16 11.52 -14.95
CA PHE A 92 2.78 10.65 -16.06
C PHE A 92 1.42 11.00 -16.68
N ARG A 93 0.84 12.14 -16.28
CA ARG A 93 -0.40 12.68 -16.84
C ARG A 93 -0.12 13.43 -18.14
N LEU A 94 0.12 12.68 -19.20
CA LEU A 94 0.43 13.25 -20.52
C LEU A 94 -0.72 13.01 -21.50
N ARG A 95 -1.29 14.08 -22.05
CA ARG A 95 -2.35 14.03 -23.07
C ARG A 95 -3.57 13.22 -22.67
N VAL A 96 -3.99 13.35 -21.42
CA VAL A 96 -5.21 12.73 -20.87
C VAL A 96 -6.11 13.81 -20.27
N GLU A 97 -7.40 13.67 -20.46
CA GLU A 97 -8.44 14.53 -19.88
C GLU A 97 -8.75 14.05 -18.46
N THR A 98 -7.84 14.34 -17.54
CA THR A 98 -7.97 14.02 -16.11
C THR A 98 -7.38 15.16 -15.29
N GLU A 99 -8.14 15.69 -14.35
CA GLU A 99 -7.68 16.66 -13.36
C GLU A 99 -7.42 15.95 -12.03
N LEU A 100 -6.38 16.41 -11.33
CA LEU A 100 -5.98 15.86 -10.03
C LEU A 100 -5.87 17.00 -9.02
N SER A 101 -6.51 16.87 -7.87
CA SER A 101 -6.41 17.80 -6.74
C SER A 101 -6.24 17.05 -5.43
N LEU A 102 -5.45 17.61 -4.51
CA LEU A 102 -5.15 17.02 -3.21
C LEU A 102 -5.97 17.71 -2.11
N LEU A 103 -6.59 16.92 -1.27
CA LEU A 103 -7.14 17.28 0.03
C LEU A 103 -6.28 16.60 1.10
N VAL A 104 -5.60 17.40 1.90
CA VAL A 104 -4.74 16.91 3.00
C VAL A 104 -5.62 16.57 4.20
N ALA A 105 -5.31 15.45 4.85
CA ALA A 105 -6.00 15.01 6.04
C ALA A 105 -5.88 16.02 7.19
N GLU A 106 -6.94 16.15 7.96
CA GLU A 106 -6.92 16.86 9.24
C GLU A 106 -7.00 15.87 10.41
N GLY A 107 -6.12 16.03 11.40
CA GLY A 107 -6.07 15.19 12.60
C GLY A 107 -5.20 13.93 12.43
N ASP A 108 -5.09 13.20 13.53
CA ASP A 108 -4.30 11.99 13.65
C ASP A 108 -5.18 10.74 13.69
N VAL A 109 -4.58 9.59 13.45
CA VAL A 109 -5.24 8.29 13.64
C VAL A 109 -5.46 8.07 15.14
N ASP A 110 -6.66 7.62 15.49
CA ASP A 110 -6.99 7.24 16.88
C ASP A 110 -6.07 6.12 17.37
N ASP A 111 -5.60 6.24 18.63
CA ASP A 111 -4.67 5.29 19.23
C ASP A 111 -5.22 3.85 19.27
N GLU A 112 -6.53 3.66 19.46
CA GLU A 112 -7.13 2.32 19.46
C GLU A 112 -7.13 1.73 18.05
N VAL A 113 -7.43 2.54 17.04
CA VAL A 113 -7.37 2.11 15.63
C VAL A 113 -5.93 1.78 15.23
N GLU A 114 -4.94 2.55 15.71
CA GLU A 114 -3.52 2.23 15.45
C GLU A 114 -3.12 0.91 16.12
N ARG A 115 -3.57 0.64 17.36
CA ARG A 115 -3.35 -0.64 18.04
C ARG A 115 -4.00 -1.80 17.28
N GLU A 116 -5.24 -1.60 16.83
CA GLU A 116 -5.96 -2.60 16.03
C GLU A 116 -5.25 -2.87 14.69
N ARG A 117 -4.75 -1.82 14.01
CA ARG A 117 -3.95 -1.94 12.78
C ARG A 117 -2.74 -2.89 12.95
N ILE A 118 -2.02 -2.74 14.07
CA ILE A 118 -0.84 -3.57 14.37
C ILE A 118 -1.28 -5.01 14.63
N ARG A 119 -2.36 -5.21 15.36
CA ARG A 119 -2.92 -6.56 15.63
C ARG A 119 -3.39 -7.26 14.35
N GLU A 120 -4.01 -6.53 13.44
CA GLU A 120 -4.48 -7.04 12.15
C GLU A 120 -3.33 -7.22 11.13
N GLY A 121 -2.19 -6.59 11.33
CA GLY A 121 -1.04 -6.71 10.43
C GLY A 121 -1.10 -5.79 9.21
N TRP A 122 -1.88 -4.70 9.26
CA TRP A 122 -1.97 -3.76 8.14
C TRP A 122 -0.75 -2.83 8.09
N PRO A 123 0.00 -2.76 6.96
CA PRO A 123 1.15 -1.87 6.83
C PRO A 123 0.73 -0.41 6.64
N ARG A 124 1.59 0.50 7.11
CA ARG A 124 1.38 1.95 7.04
C ARG A 124 2.59 2.65 6.42
N GLY A 125 2.31 3.75 5.71
CA GLY A 125 3.31 4.68 5.19
C GLY A 125 4.18 5.26 6.30
N GLY A 126 5.48 5.39 6.05
CA GLY A 126 6.46 5.87 7.03
C GLY A 126 6.79 4.90 8.17
N ARG A 127 6.20 3.70 8.18
CA ARG A 127 6.46 2.61 9.13
C ARG A 127 6.93 1.34 8.42
N GLU A 128 6.00 0.51 7.99
CA GLU A 128 6.27 -0.70 7.22
C GLU A 128 6.59 -0.41 5.77
N ILE A 129 5.99 0.65 5.23
CA ILE A 129 6.21 1.10 3.86
C ILE A 129 7.09 2.33 3.88
N VAL A 130 8.34 2.18 3.43
CA VAL A 130 9.29 3.26 3.23
C VAL A 130 9.35 3.56 1.74
N ALA A 131 8.88 4.75 1.36
CA ALA A 131 8.79 5.18 -0.04
C ALA A 131 10.16 5.09 -0.73
N GLY A 132 10.20 4.46 -1.91
CA GLY A 132 11.42 4.26 -2.68
C GLY A 132 12.38 3.19 -2.14
N GLU A 133 12.04 2.49 -1.05
CA GLU A 133 12.83 1.38 -0.49
C GLU A 133 12.06 0.07 -0.50
N THR A 134 10.85 0.06 0.06
CA THR A 134 10.00 -1.13 0.15
C THR A 134 9.64 -1.65 -1.25
N ILE A 135 9.68 -2.96 -1.43
CA ILE A 135 9.22 -3.60 -2.66
C ILE A 135 7.89 -4.34 -2.42
N PRO A 136 7.01 -4.43 -3.43
CA PRO A 136 5.68 -5.02 -3.27
C PRO A 136 5.68 -6.42 -2.65
N ALA A 137 6.67 -7.26 -2.96
CA ALA A 137 6.81 -8.62 -2.45
C ALA A 137 7.15 -8.70 -0.94
N GLU A 138 7.40 -7.58 -0.26
CA GLU A 138 7.53 -7.53 1.21
C GLU A 138 6.16 -7.52 1.91
N LEU A 139 5.10 -7.11 1.19
CA LEU A 139 3.77 -6.94 1.75
C LEU A 139 2.98 -8.26 1.77
N PRO A 140 2.42 -8.67 2.91
CA PRO A 140 1.76 -9.96 3.05
C PRO A 140 0.49 -10.10 2.19
N MET A 141 -0.18 -8.98 1.86
CA MET A 141 -1.41 -8.93 1.04
C MET A 141 -1.14 -8.59 -0.44
N LEU A 142 0.04 -8.89 -0.99
CA LEU A 142 0.43 -8.50 -2.35
C LEU A 142 -0.64 -8.80 -3.41
N HIS A 143 -1.22 -10.01 -3.38
CA HIS A 143 -2.23 -10.44 -4.35
C HIS A 143 -3.57 -9.69 -4.23
N ASP A 144 -3.82 -9.03 -3.11
CA ASP A 144 -5.00 -8.15 -2.94
C ASP A 144 -4.70 -6.70 -3.41
N LEU A 145 -3.43 -6.33 -3.53
CA LEU A 145 -2.98 -4.98 -3.92
C LEU A 145 -2.59 -4.85 -5.39
N VAL A 146 -2.35 -5.98 -6.06
CA VAL A 146 -1.81 -6.04 -7.42
C VAL A 146 -2.64 -6.97 -8.28
N SER A 147 -2.96 -6.54 -9.50
CA SER A 147 -3.51 -7.40 -10.54
C SER A 147 -2.39 -7.92 -11.44
N PHE A 148 -2.22 -9.23 -11.50
CA PHE A 148 -1.25 -9.89 -12.38
C PHE A 148 -1.80 -10.18 -13.78
N THR A 149 -3.07 -9.82 -14.04
CA THR A 149 -3.77 -10.10 -15.32
C THR A 149 -4.14 -8.85 -16.09
N LYS A 150 -3.96 -7.66 -15.49
CA LYS A 150 -4.23 -6.38 -16.15
C LYS A 150 -3.11 -5.99 -17.13
N GLY A 151 -3.35 -4.92 -17.91
CA GLY A 151 -2.35 -4.30 -18.78
C GLY A 151 -1.20 -3.62 -18.02
N CYS A 152 -0.25 -3.07 -18.77
CA CYS A 152 0.98 -2.49 -18.23
C CYS A 152 0.75 -1.32 -17.26
N TYR A 153 1.58 -1.26 -16.21
CA TYR A 153 1.68 -0.15 -15.27
C TYR A 153 3.16 0.06 -14.87
N PRO A 154 3.55 1.25 -14.39
CA PRO A 154 4.92 1.52 -14.01
C PRO A 154 5.37 0.64 -12.83
N GLY A 155 6.53 0.00 -12.98
CA GLY A 155 7.10 -0.90 -11.97
C GLY A 155 6.66 -2.36 -12.08
N GLN A 156 5.78 -2.71 -13.02
CA GLN A 156 5.26 -4.07 -13.23
C GLN A 156 6.37 -5.12 -13.41
N GLU A 157 7.45 -4.78 -14.10
CA GLU A 157 8.53 -5.76 -14.38
C GLU A 157 9.12 -6.37 -13.10
N LEU A 158 9.35 -5.56 -12.07
CA LEU A 158 9.85 -6.06 -10.77
C LEU A 158 8.80 -6.96 -10.10
N VAL A 159 7.53 -6.54 -10.09
CA VAL A 159 6.43 -7.28 -9.46
C VAL A 159 6.26 -8.65 -10.11
N GLU A 160 6.15 -8.72 -11.43
CA GLU A 160 6.01 -9.97 -12.18
C GLU A 160 7.22 -10.88 -12.02
N ARG A 161 8.42 -10.33 -12.06
CA ARG A 161 9.64 -11.11 -11.89
C ARG A 161 9.73 -11.74 -10.49
N MET A 162 9.24 -11.06 -9.46
CA MET A 162 9.21 -11.58 -8.10
C MET A 162 8.16 -12.68 -7.95
N ASP A 163 6.98 -12.52 -8.53
CA ASP A 163 5.91 -13.52 -8.51
C ASP A 163 6.31 -14.78 -9.31
N ALA A 164 6.72 -14.61 -10.58
CA ALA A 164 7.01 -15.73 -11.49
C ALA A 164 8.20 -16.62 -11.07
N ARG A 165 9.17 -16.06 -10.33
CA ARG A 165 10.37 -16.82 -9.93
C ARG A 165 10.25 -17.44 -8.55
N SER A 166 9.12 -17.29 -7.84
CA SER A 166 9.08 -17.50 -6.39
C SER A 166 10.30 -16.82 -5.72
N ALA A 167 10.85 -15.79 -6.40
CA ALA A 167 11.98 -15.00 -5.92
C ALA A 167 11.45 -14.09 -4.84
N ALA A 168 11.27 -14.71 -3.68
CA ALA A 168 10.85 -14.02 -2.49
C ALA A 168 11.77 -12.83 -2.26
N SER A 169 11.18 -11.68 -1.93
CA SER A 169 11.91 -10.56 -1.34
C SER A 169 12.83 -11.08 -0.25
N PRO A 170 14.04 -10.51 -0.08
CA PRO A 170 14.89 -10.84 1.06
C PRO A 170 14.24 -10.48 2.40
N PHE A 171 13.20 -9.65 2.37
CA PHE A 171 12.44 -9.22 3.54
C PHE A 171 10.94 -9.45 3.34
N GLU A 172 10.24 -9.50 4.48
CA GLU A 172 8.78 -9.56 4.55
C GLU A 172 8.29 -8.82 5.79
N ILE A 173 7.10 -8.25 5.72
CA ILE A 173 6.43 -7.69 6.88
C ILE A 173 5.62 -8.81 7.53
N VAL A 174 5.93 -9.08 8.80
CA VAL A 174 5.25 -10.13 9.58
C VAL A 174 4.72 -9.54 10.89
N ARG A 175 3.58 -10.05 11.34
CA ARG A 175 3.06 -9.80 12.67
C ARG A 175 3.62 -10.85 13.62
N ILE A 176 4.17 -10.41 14.76
CA ILE A 176 4.73 -11.26 15.81
C ILE A 176 4.18 -10.79 17.16
N ASP A 177 3.86 -11.71 18.07
CA ASP A 177 3.51 -11.37 19.45
C ASP A 177 4.77 -10.99 20.23
N GLY A 178 4.72 -9.89 20.97
CA GLY A 178 5.82 -9.38 21.77
C GLY A 178 5.70 -7.90 22.12
N ASP A 179 6.60 -7.42 22.99
CA ASP A 179 6.58 -6.07 23.56
C ASP A 179 7.89 -5.30 23.35
N LEU A 180 8.63 -5.60 22.29
CA LEU A 180 9.85 -4.85 21.97
C LEU A 180 9.49 -3.44 21.44
N LEU A 181 10.34 -2.47 21.74
CA LEU A 181 10.19 -1.10 21.26
C LEU A 181 10.43 -1.03 19.74
N VAL A 182 9.75 -0.09 19.08
CA VAL A 182 9.98 0.24 17.66
C VAL A 182 11.47 0.53 17.44
N GLY A 183 12.03 -0.06 16.37
CA GLY A 183 13.46 0.02 16.04
C GLY A 183 14.34 -1.07 16.69
N SER A 184 13.82 -1.84 17.66
CA SER A 184 14.55 -2.94 18.27
C SER A 184 14.79 -4.08 17.28
N GLU A 185 15.93 -4.76 17.43
CA GLU A 185 16.21 -5.99 16.72
C GLU A 185 15.41 -7.15 17.35
N VAL A 186 14.80 -7.98 16.50
CA VAL A 186 14.09 -9.19 16.93
C VAL A 186 15.01 -10.39 16.78
N VAL A 187 15.24 -11.10 17.90
CA VAL A 187 16.09 -12.30 17.95
C VAL A 187 15.24 -13.51 18.30
N ILE A 188 15.27 -14.56 17.47
CA ILE A 188 14.60 -15.85 17.73
C ILE A 188 15.67 -16.95 17.64
N ASP A 189 15.75 -17.79 18.64
CA ASP A 189 16.73 -18.89 18.75
C ASP A 189 18.19 -18.42 18.60
N GLY A 190 18.49 -17.20 19.07
CA GLY A 190 19.82 -16.59 18.98
C GLY A 190 20.17 -15.98 17.62
N GLU A 191 19.25 -15.99 16.66
CA GLU A 191 19.43 -15.40 15.33
C GLU A 191 18.63 -14.10 15.22
N ALA A 192 19.27 -13.02 14.75
CA ALA A 192 18.60 -11.75 14.43
C ALA A 192 17.76 -11.91 13.15
N ILE A 193 16.45 -11.91 13.30
CA ILE A 193 15.51 -12.11 12.19
C ILE A 193 15.02 -10.83 11.54
N GLY A 194 15.06 -9.69 12.23
CA GLY A 194 14.53 -8.44 11.69
C GLY A 194 14.47 -7.31 12.69
N ARG A 195 13.70 -6.28 12.36
CA ARG A 195 13.52 -5.07 13.17
C ARG A 195 12.07 -4.71 13.34
N VAL A 196 11.68 -4.31 14.55
CA VAL A 196 10.32 -3.83 14.86
C VAL A 196 10.06 -2.52 14.14
N THR A 197 8.97 -2.44 13.38
CA THR A 197 8.50 -1.24 12.66
C THR A 197 7.34 -0.56 13.37
N SER A 198 6.45 -1.35 13.99
CA SER A 198 5.33 -0.87 14.82
C SER A 198 5.12 -1.84 15.98
N ALA A 199 4.70 -1.33 17.15
CA ALA A 199 4.44 -2.15 18.33
C ALA A 199 3.31 -1.53 19.18
N ALA A 200 2.37 -2.36 19.63
CA ALA A 200 1.32 -2.00 20.60
C ALA A 200 0.70 -3.26 21.23
N ASP A 201 0.41 -3.19 22.54
CA ASP A 201 -0.42 -4.15 23.26
C ASP A 201 -0.06 -5.62 23.03
N GLY A 202 1.23 -5.96 23.11
CA GLY A 202 1.69 -7.34 22.94
C GLY A 202 1.76 -7.81 21.48
N ALA A 203 1.54 -6.95 20.49
CA ALA A 203 1.71 -7.24 19.07
C ALA A 203 2.74 -6.30 18.44
N MET A 204 3.49 -6.84 17.47
CA MET A 204 4.50 -6.10 16.73
C MET A 204 4.38 -6.39 15.23
N LEU A 205 4.62 -5.38 14.41
CA LEU A 205 4.98 -5.56 13.01
C LEU A 205 6.50 -5.50 12.88
N VAL A 206 7.04 -6.43 12.14
CA VAL A 206 8.49 -6.64 12.01
C VAL A 206 8.84 -6.75 10.54
N ARG A 207 9.80 -5.96 10.07
CA ARG A 207 10.44 -6.20 8.79
C ARG A 207 11.49 -7.27 8.98
N ALA A 208 11.11 -8.51 8.70
CA ALA A 208 11.91 -9.70 8.93
C ALA A 208 12.66 -10.13 7.66
N ARG A 209 13.83 -10.74 7.85
CA ARG A 209 14.53 -11.44 6.77
C ARG A 209 13.78 -12.73 6.45
N ARG A 210 13.41 -12.91 5.18
CA ARG A 210 12.77 -14.14 4.73
C ARG A 210 13.78 -15.29 4.77
N LYS A 211 13.44 -16.39 5.45
CA LYS A 211 14.24 -17.61 5.39
C LYS A 211 14.22 -18.15 3.97
N ARG A 212 15.39 -18.38 3.37
CA ARG A 212 15.46 -19.07 2.08
C ARG A 212 14.97 -20.50 2.29
N PRO A 213 14.10 -21.02 1.41
CA PRO A 213 13.82 -22.44 1.43
C PRO A 213 15.15 -23.20 1.20
N SER A 214 15.43 -24.14 2.06
CA SER A 214 16.58 -25.05 2.00
C SER A 214 16.47 -26.00 0.82
#